data_a61ae4a1ec969add819df1e526cf1151
#
_entry.id   a61ae4a1ec969add819df1e526cf1151
#
_cell.length_a   1.000
_cell.length_b   1.000
_cell.length_c   1.000
_cell.angle_alpha   90.00
_cell.angle_beta   90.00
_cell.angle_gamma   90.00
#
_symmetry.space_group_name_H-M   'P 1'
#
loop_
_entity.id
_entity.type
_entity.pdbx_description
1 polymer ?
#
loop_
_entity_poly.entity_id
_entity_poly.type
_entity_poly.pdbx_seq_one_letter_code
_entity_poly.pdbx_strand_id
1 'polypeptide(L)'
;MSPLLQATGLLVLSNVFMTFAWYAHLKELAHRPWLFAAVVSWGVALFEYLLQVPANRIGYRTLELGQLKILQEVITLAVFVPFAVFYMQKPLKLDFLWAGLCLCGAVYFMFRK
;
A
#
# COMPACT_ATOMS: atom_id res chain seq x y z
N MET A 1 17.00 -13.99 -6.64
CA MET A 1 15.75 -13.73 -5.90
C MET A 1 14.57 -14.05 -6.80
N SER A 2 13.54 -14.67 -6.26
CA SER A 2 12.40 -15.05 -7.08
C SER A 2 11.62 -13.81 -7.54
N PRO A 3 10.94 -13.90 -8.71
CA PRO A 3 10.13 -12.77 -9.16
C PRO A 3 9.04 -12.37 -8.16
N LEU A 4 8.44 -13.36 -7.48
CA LEU A 4 7.41 -13.07 -6.48
C LEU A 4 7.99 -12.27 -5.31
N LEU A 5 9.17 -12.65 -4.84
CA LEU A 5 9.82 -11.94 -3.73
C LEU A 5 10.23 -10.53 -4.13
N GLN A 6 10.76 -10.36 -5.36
CA GLN A 6 11.10 -9.05 -5.87
C GLN A 6 9.87 -8.16 -6.00
N ALA A 7 8.78 -8.70 -6.55
CA ALA A 7 7.53 -7.94 -6.70
C ALA A 7 6.99 -7.53 -5.33
N THR A 8 6.98 -8.46 -4.37
CA THR A 8 6.48 -8.18 -3.02
C THR A 8 7.30 -7.08 -2.36
N GLY A 9 8.63 -7.15 -2.44
CA GLY A 9 9.49 -6.13 -1.85
C GLY A 9 9.26 -4.75 -2.46
N LEU A 10 9.16 -4.69 -3.78
CA LEU A 10 8.89 -3.43 -4.47
C LEU A 10 7.50 -2.89 -4.13
N LEU A 11 6.50 -3.76 -4.00
CA LEU A 11 5.15 -3.35 -3.62
C LEU A 11 5.11 -2.80 -2.20
N VAL A 12 5.82 -3.43 -1.26
CA VAL A 12 5.91 -2.92 0.11
C VAL A 12 6.51 -1.52 0.10
N LEU A 13 7.63 -1.34 -0.60
CA LEU A 13 8.31 -0.05 -0.66
C LEU A 13 7.43 1.00 -1.34
N SER A 14 6.78 0.64 -2.45
CA SER A 14 5.89 1.56 -3.16
C SER A 14 4.70 1.97 -2.29
N ASN A 15 4.17 1.04 -1.50
CA ASN A 15 3.05 1.34 -0.61
C ASN A 15 3.45 2.25 0.54
N VAL A 16 4.69 2.18 1.01
CA VAL A 16 5.18 3.15 2.00
C VAL A 16 5.10 4.55 1.41
N PHE A 17 5.63 4.76 0.20
CA PHE A 17 5.55 6.07 -0.46
C PHE A 17 4.10 6.49 -0.73
N MET A 18 3.29 5.56 -1.20
CA MET A 18 1.90 5.88 -1.54
C MET A 18 1.07 6.21 -0.31
N THR A 19 1.31 5.52 0.80
CA THR A 19 0.62 5.82 2.05
C THR A 19 0.95 7.24 2.50
N PHE A 20 2.20 7.65 2.40
CA PHE A 20 2.56 9.03 2.68
C PHE A 20 1.90 10.00 1.69
N ALA A 21 1.85 9.64 0.41
CA ALA A 21 1.20 10.50 -0.58
C ALA A 21 -0.28 10.70 -0.28
N TRP A 22 -0.97 9.62 0.15
CA TRP A 22 -2.40 9.71 0.43
C TRP A 22 -2.72 10.44 1.72
N TYR A 23 -1.91 10.28 2.77
CA TYR A 23 -2.35 10.63 4.12
C TYR A 23 -1.44 11.60 4.86
N ALA A 24 -0.16 11.68 4.50
CA ALA A 24 0.75 12.53 5.26
C ALA A 24 0.36 14.01 5.19
N HIS A 25 -0.24 14.44 4.08
CA HIS A 25 -0.70 15.82 3.94
C HIS A 25 -1.82 16.17 4.92
N LEU A 26 -2.55 15.17 5.42
CA LEU A 26 -3.58 15.41 6.43
C LEU A 26 -2.98 15.89 7.75
N LYS A 27 -1.75 15.48 8.03
CA LYS A 27 -1.04 15.88 9.25
C LYS A 27 -0.13 17.08 9.00
N GLU A 28 0.72 16.99 7.96
CA GLU A 28 1.79 17.96 7.75
C GLU A 28 1.32 19.20 7.01
N LEU A 29 0.32 19.08 6.15
CA LEU A 29 -0.16 20.16 5.30
C LEU A 29 -1.62 20.50 5.56
N ALA A 30 -2.12 20.16 6.76
CA ALA A 30 -3.53 20.40 7.11
C ALA A 30 -3.90 21.88 7.04
N HIS A 31 -2.94 22.78 7.29
CA HIS A 31 -3.16 24.22 7.30
C HIS A 31 -2.86 24.89 5.94
N ARG A 32 -2.47 24.08 4.94
CA ARG A 32 -2.17 24.59 3.60
C ARG A 32 -3.36 24.38 2.67
N PRO A 33 -3.43 25.17 1.56
CA PRO A 33 -4.48 24.93 0.56
C PRO A 33 -4.41 23.51 0.01
N TRP A 34 -5.59 22.97 -0.35
CA TRP A 34 -5.64 21.60 -0.86
C TRP A 34 -4.81 21.40 -2.12
N LEU A 35 -4.70 22.44 -2.96
CA LEU A 35 -3.92 22.36 -4.20
C LEU A 35 -2.44 22.15 -3.90
N PHE A 36 -1.92 22.85 -2.90
CA PHE A 36 -0.53 22.70 -2.46
C PHE A 36 -0.29 21.27 -1.97
N ALA A 37 -1.21 20.76 -1.14
CA ALA A 37 -1.12 19.38 -0.65
C ALA A 37 -1.15 18.38 -1.80
N ALA A 38 -2.01 18.61 -2.80
CA ALA A 38 -2.12 17.73 -3.95
C ALA A 38 -0.80 17.69 -4.76
N VAL A 39 -0.17 18.83 -4.96
CA VAL A 39 1.10 18.90 -5.72
C VAL A 39 2.22 18.18 -4.96
N VAL A 40 2.33 18.40 -3.65
CA VAL A 40 3.35 17.73 -2.84
C VAL A 40 3.12 16.22 -2.83
N SER A 41 1.87 15.80 -2.65
CA SER A 41 1.52 14.37 -2.65
C SER A 41 1.77 13.74 -4.00
N TRP A 42 1.51 14.46 -5.07
CA TRP A 42 1.81 14.00 -6.43
C TRP A 42 3.30 13.73 -6.61
N GLY A 43 4.16 14.62 -6.07
CA GLY A 43 5.61 14.40 -6.10
C GLY A 43 6.02 13.12 -5.39
N VAL A 44 5.41 12.84 -4.23
CA VAL A 44 5.66 11.58 -3.50
C VAL A 44 5.17 10.39 -4.32
N ALA A 45 3.99 10.52 -4.92
CA ALA A 45 3.40 9.45 -5.74
C ALA A 45 4.25 9.14 -6.97
N LEU A 46 4.99 10.11 -7.50
CA LEU A 46 5.89 9.87 -8.62
C LEU A 46 6.95 8.82 -8.25
N PHE A 47 7.54 8.94 -7.06
CA PHE A 47 8.50 7.94 -6.58
C PHE A 47 7.83 6.58 -6.39
N GLU A 48 6.62 6.57 -5.84
CA GLU A 48 5.86 5.34 -5.68
C GLU A 48 5.66 4.65 -7.03
N TYR A 49 5.29 5.40 -8.05
CA TYR A 49 5.03 4.85 -9.37
C TYR A 49 6.28 4.23 -10.00
N LEU A 50 7.44 4.82 -9.75
CA LEU A 50 8.70 4.26 -10.24
C LEU A 50 9.01 2.90 -9.60
N LEU A 51 8.42 2.60 -8.45
CA LEU A 51 8.54 1.31 -7.79
C LEU A 51 7.40 0.38 -8.16
N GLN A 52 6.19 0.89 -8.29
CA GLN A 52 5.00 0.07 -8.51
C GLN A 52 4.95 -0.51 -9.92
N VAL A 53 5.30 0.26 -10.94
CA VAL A 53 5.24 -0.23 -12.32
C VAL A 53 6.17 -1.43 -12.52
N PRO A 54 7.45 -1.38 -12.11
CA PRO A 54 8.29 -2.59 -12.18
C PRO A 54 7.75 -3.74 -11.35
N ALA A 55 7.20 -3.44 -10.15
CA ALA A 55 6.64 -4.49 -9.29
C ALA A 55 5.50 -5.22 -9.98
N ASN A 56 4.58 -4.46 -10.59
CA ASN A 56 3.45 -5.06 -11.29
C ASN A 56 3.91 -5.88 -12.49
N ARG A 57 4.89 -5.41 -13.23
CA ARG A 57 5.42 -6.14 -14.38
C ARG A 57 6.09 -7.44 -13.98
N ILE A 58 6.86 -7.40 -12.89
CA ILE A 58 7.50 -8.62 -12.38
C ILE A 58 6.46 -9.57 -11.81
N GLY A 59 5.52 -9.06 -11.02
CA GLY A 59 4.49 -9.88 -10.38
C GLY A 59 3.56 -10.55 -11.39
N TYR A 60 3.24 -9.86 -12.47
CA TYR A 60 2.33 -10.39 -13.48
C TYR A 60 2.91 -11.58 -14.24
N ARG A 61 4.21 -11.80 -14.16
CA ARG A 61 4.84 -12.98 -14.76
C ARG A 61 4.50 -14.27 -14.03
N THR A 62 4.21 -14.20 -12.73
CA THR A 62 3.96 -15.37 -11.89
C THR A 62 2.54 -15.43 -11.35
N LEU A 63 1.86 -14.31 -11.21
CA LEU A 63 0.53 -14.24 -10.60
C LEU A 63 -0.50 -13.80 -11.62
N GLU A 64 -1.72 -14.28 -11.45
CA GLU A 64 -2.86 -13.76 -12.21
C GLU A 64 -3.17 -12.33 -11.72
N LEU A 65 -3.87 -11.57 -12.55
CA LEU A 65 -4.16 -10.18 -12.23
C LEU A 65 -4.93 -10.05 -10.91
N GLY A 66 -5.91 -10.90 -10.68
CA GLY A 66 -6.68 -10.87 -9.43
C GLY A 66 -5.83 -11.19 -8.22
N GLN A 67 -4.92 -12.16 -8.34
CA GLN A 67 -4.00 -12.51 -7.27
C GLN A 67 -3.06 -11.34 -6.95
N LEU A 68 -2.56 -10.68 -7.99
CA LEU A 68 -1.68 -9.53 -7.81
C LEU A 68 -2.40 -8.39 -7.09
N LYS A 69 -3.66 -8.13 -7.47
CA LYS A 69 -4.46 -7.09 -6.83
C LYS A 69 -4.69 -7.37 -5.35
N ILE A 70 -5.06 -8.60 -5.01
CA ILE A 70 -5.30 -8.97 -3.61
C ILE A 70 -4.00 -8.90 -2.81
N LEU A 71 -2.88 -9.30 -3.38
CA LEU A 71 -1.59 -9.16 -2.74
C LEU A 71 -1.30 -7.69 -2.40
N GLN A 72 -1.59 -6.80 -3.35
CA GLN A 72 -1.41 -5.37 -3.12
C GLN A 72 -2.30 -4.85 -1.99
N GLU A 73 -3.54 -5.32 -1.90
CA GLU A 73 -4.45 -4.89 -0.83
C GLU A 73 -3.95 -5.33 0.54
N VAL A 74 -3.44 -6.56 0.66
CA VAL A 74 -2.87 -7.05 1.92
C VAL A 74 -1.66 -6.18 2.31
N ILE A 75 -0.79 -5.90 1.36
CA ILE A 75 0.39 -5.07 1.61
C ILE A 75 -0.03 -3.66 2.01
N THR A 76 -1.03 -3.10 1.32
CA THR A 76 -1.53 -1.77 1.62
C THR A 76 -2.00 -1.67 3.07
N LEU A 77 -2.79 -2.64 3.52
CA LEU A 77 -3.25 -2.64 4.92
C LEU A 77 -2.09 -2.84 5.89
N ALA A 78 -1.18 -3.77 5.57
CA ALA A 78 -0.02 -4.05 6.42
C ALA A 78 0.89 -2.84 6.59
N VAL A 79 1.03 -2.02 5.56
CA VAL A 79 1.79 -0.77 5.63
C VAL A 79 0.99 0.31 6.34
N PHE A 80 -0.32 0.36 6.08
CA PHE A 80 -1.18 1.42 6.63
C PHE A 80 -1.28 1.36 8.15
N VAL A 81 -1.41 0.16 8.74
CA VAL A 81 -1.63 0.04 10.18
C VAL A 81 -0.47 0.65 10.98
N PRO A 82 0.82 0.28 10.74
CA PRO A 82 1.92 0.95 11.44
C PRO A 82 1.98 2.45 11.16
N PHE A 83 1.71 2.86 9.93
CA PHE A 83 1.69 4.27 9.59
C PHE A 83 0.65 5.02 10.40
N ALA A 84 -0.57 4.49 10.48
CA ALA A 84 -1.64 5.15 11.21
C ALA A 84 -1.34 5.24 12.71
N VAL A 85 -0.77 4.18 13.28
CA VAL A 85 -0.48 4.12 14.71
C VAL A 85 0.70 5.01 15.08
N PHE A 86 1.81 4.92 14.32
CA PHE A 86 3.04 5.59 14.71
C PHE A 86 3.18 6.98 14.11
N TYR A 87 2.84 7.16 12.84
CA TYR A 87 3.01 8.47 12.20
C TYR A 87 1.83 9.38 12.43
N MET A 88 0.61 8.89 12.21
CA MET A 88 -0.61 9.69 12.39
C MET A 88 -1.08 9.72 13.83
N GLN A 89 -0.50 8.90 14.69
CA GLN A 89 -0.81 8.85 16.13
C GLN A 89 -2.28 8.54 16.39
N LYS A 90 -2.85 7.62 15.60
CA LYS A 90 -4.21 7.16 15.78
C LYS A 90 -4.22 5.89 16.63
N PRO A 91 -5.28 5.67 17.43
CA PRO A 91 -5.34 4.47 18.25
C PRO A 91 -5.49 3.21 17.38
N LEU A 92 -4.85 2.14 17.82
CA LEU A 92 -5.02 0.83 17.20
C LEU A 92 -6.39 0.29 17.59
N LYS A 93 -7.20 -0.05 16.59
CA LYS A 93 -8.56 -0.53 16.81
C LYS A 93 -8.66 -2.00 16.47
N LEU A 94 -9.53 -2.70 17.20
CA LEU A 94 -9.83 -4.11 16.92
C LEU A 94 -10.36 -4.30 15.49
N ASP A 95 -10.98 -3.28 14.93
CA ASP A 95 -11.48 -3.33 13.57
C ASP A 95 -10.37 -3.58 12.54
N PHE A 96 -9.13 -3.15 12.82
CA PHE A 96 -7.99 -3.50 11.94
C PHE A 96 -7.75 -5.00 11.92
N LEU A 97 -7.93 -5.67 13.05
CA LEU A 97 -7.81 -7.13 13.12
C LEU A 97 -8.89 -7.80 12.28
N TRP A 98 -10.15 -7.34 12.41
CA TRP A 98 -11.24 -7.90 11.60
C TRP A 98 -11.03 -7.67 10.13
N ALA A 99 -10.59 -6.48 9.74
CA ALA A 99 -10.29 -6.18 8.34
C ALA A 99 -9.16 -7.06 7.82
N GLY A 100 -8.13 -7.27 8.63
CA GLY A 100 -7.02 -8.16 8.27
C GLY A 100 -7.49 -9.60 8.07
N LEU A 101 -8.38 -10.08 8.93
CA LEU A 101 -8.93 -11.42 8.79
C LEU A 101 -9.76 -11.56 7.51
N CYS A 102 -10.51 -10.53 7.15
CA CYS A 102 -11.27 -10.52 5.89
C CYS A 102 -10.34 -10.57 4.68
N LEU A 103 -9.21 -9.85 4.74
CA LEU A 103 -8.21 -9.90 3.67
C LEU A 103 -7.54 -11.26 3.60
N CYS A 104 -7.31 -11.91 4.74
CA CYS A 104 -6.80 -13.28 4.73
C CYS A 104 -7.77 -14.23 4.03
N GLY A 105 -9.07 -14.04 4.24
CA GLY A 105 -10.09 -14.79 3.51
C GLY A 105 -10.02 -14.52 2.01
N ALA A 106 -9.83 -13.26 1.63
CA ALA A 106 -9.67 -12.89 0.23
C ALA A 106 -8.46 -13.57 -0.41
N VAL A 107 -7.34 -13.59 0.32
CA VAL A 107 -6.14 -14.29 -0.15
C VAL A 107 -6.41 -15.77 -0.36
N TYR A 108 -7.10 -16.40 0.60
CA TYR A 108 -7.44 -17.80 0.49
C TYR A 108 -8.21 -18.09 -0.80
N PHE A 109 -9.25 -17.30 -1.08
CA PHE A 109 -10.09 -17.54 -2.25
C PHE A 109 -9.35 -17.24 -3.57
N MET A 110 -8.49 -16.24 -3.59
CA MET A 110 -7.79 -15.89 -4.82
C MET A 110 -6.64 -16.84 -5.16
N PHE A 111 -6.07 -17.51 -4.15
CA PHE A 111 -4.91 -18.39 -4.38
C PHE A 111 -5.26 -19.88 -4.30
N ARG A 112 -6.48 -20.24 -3.96
CA ARG A 112 -6.86 -21.65 -3.97
C ARG A 112 -7.05 -22.13 -5.41
N LYS A 113 -6.73 -23.39 -5.62
CA LYS A 113 -6.90 -24.01 -6.92
C LYS A 113 -8.19 -24.79 -7.03
#